data_0271cf8ab7a115842901c0302466875e
#
_entry.id   0271cf8ab7a115842901c0302466875e
#
_cell.length_a   1.000
_cell.length_b   1.000
_cell.length_c   1.000
_cell.angle_alpha   90.00
_cell.angle_beta   90.00
_cell.angle_gamma   90.00
#
_symmetry.space_group_name_H-M   'P 1'
#
loop_
_entity.id
_entity.type
_entity.pdbx_description
1 polymer ?
#
loop_
_entity_poly.entity_id
_entity_poly.type
_entity_poly.pdbx_seq_one_letter_code
_entity_poly.pdbx_strand_id
1 'polypeptide(L)'
;MIDRIKMKRTHTKYSIVPYYIAAAVGVVWAWTITYKSYLGSCFGIAACLLAFYVSKKFFPDKLVSYSLSWDELLHNLKFLKDSIRDTELKESLESIIADSEAIYKEVSLYPEKESRVSRFKNSNLPDLIKILERYTSLPSSNTHNIASIKKQIIQYITTMQKIASQELDALYRNEDISLEVENKVLANMLEKTDMLLGG
;
A
#
# COMPACT_ATOMS: atom_id res chain seq x y z
N MET A 1 -3.69 10.69 27.25
CA MET A 1 -4.39 9.43 26.93
C MET A 1 -4.36 9.35 25.41
N ILE A 2 -3.37 8.65 24.88
CA ILE A 2 -3.14 8.59 23.42
C ILE A 2 -4.18 7.62 22.89
N ASP A 3 -5.22 8.14 22.23
CA ASP A 3 -6.12 7.32 21.42
C ASP A 3 -5.26 6.60 20.39
N ARG A 4 -5.09 5.30 20.59
CA ARG A 4 -4.37 4.46 19.64
C ARG A 4 -5.06 4.60 18.32
N ILE A 5 -4.38 5.24 17.38
CA ILE A 5 -4.77 5.26 15.98
C ILE A 5 -5.02 3.79 15.61
N LYS A 6 -6.28 3.42 15.50
CA LYS A 6 -6.68 2.08 15.08
C LYS A 6 -6.33 1.98 13.59
N MET A 7 -5.05 1.66 13.30
CA MET A 7 -4.78 1.05 12.01
C MET A 7 -5.74 -0.13 11.88
N LYS A 8 -6.68 -0.01 10.97
CA LYS A 8 -7.66 -1.05 10.69
C LYS A 8 -6.86 -2.30 10.38
N ARG A 9 -6.82 -3.25 11.33
CA ARG A 9 -6.05 -4.49 11.22
C ARG A 9 -6.39 -5.13 9.88
N THR A 10 -5.38 -5.57 9.16
CA THR A 10 -5.52 -6.45 8.01
C THR A 10 -6.41 -7.61 8.42
N HIS A 11 -7.68 -7.58 8.01
CA HIS A 11 -8.54 -8.74 8.17
C HIS A 11 -8.14 -9.76 7.12
N THR A 12 -7.68 -10.91 7.56
CA THR A 12 -7.51 -12.06 6.70
C THR A 12 -8.89 -12.45 6.18
N LYS A 13 -9.15 -12.23 4.90
CA LYS A 13 -10.36 -12.73 4.27
C LYS A 13 -10.13 -14.22 4.05
N TYR A 14 -10.69 -15.05 4.95
CA TYR A 14 -10.61 -16.49 4.83
C TYR A 14 -11.24 -16.91 3.51
N SER A 15 -10.52 -17.71 2.74
CA SER A 15 -11.10 -18.31 1.54
C SER A 15 -12.20 -19.28 1.97
N ILE A 16 -13.43 -19.07 1.50
CA ILE A 16 -14.57 -19.92 1.81
C ILE A 16 -14.48 -21.24 1.00
N VAL A 17 -13.74 -21.23 -0.11
CA VAL A 17 -13.61 -22.38 -1.04
C VAL A 17 -13.17 -23.68 -0.37
N PRO A 18 -12.15 -23.73 0.52
CA PRO A 18 -11.77 -24.95 1.21
C PRO A 18 -12.89 -25.59 2.04
N TYR A 19 -13.74 -24.76 2.64
CA TYR A 19 -14.87 -25.26 3.43
C TYR A 19 -15.94 -25.94 2.57
N TYR A 20 -16.23 -25.37 1.39
CA TYR A 20 -17.16 -25.97 0.44
C TYR A 20 -16.64 -27.28 -0.15
N ILE A 21 -15.35 -27.36 -0.46
CA ILE A 21 -14.71 -28.57 -0.96
C ILE A 21 -14.77 -29.68 0.10
N ALA A 22 -14.42 -29.37 1.35
CA ALA A 22 -14.48 -30.34 2.44
C ALA A 22 -15.91 -30.83 2.70
N ALA A 23 -16.91 -29.92 2.66
CA ALA A 23 -18.30 -30.26 2.81
C ALA A 23 -18.81 -31.16 1.67
N ALA A 24 -18.46 -30.86 0.40
CA ALA A 24 -18.81 -31.67 -0.74
C ALA A 24 -18.23 -33.09 -0.66
N VAL A 25 -16.96 -33.25 -0.26
CA VAL A 25 -16.32 -34.53 -0.02
C VAL A 25 -17.07 -35.32 1.09
N GLY A 26 -17.45 -34.63 2.18
CA GLY A 26 -18.22 -35.23 3.27
C GLY A 26 -19.59 -35.76 2.83
N VAL A 27 -20.32 -34.99 1.99
CA VAL A 27 -21.62 -35.40 1.45
C VAL A 27 -21.48 -36.61 0.53
N VAL A 28 -20.51 -36.58 -0.40
CA VAL A 28 -20.26 -37.72 -1.30
C VAL A 28 -19.87 -38.96 -0.51
N TRP A 29 -19.03 -38.81 0.51
CA TRP A 29 -18.64 -39.93 1.37
C TRP A 29 -19.83 -40.49 2.15
N ALA A 30 -20.67 -39.64 2.74
CA ALA A 30 -21.88 -40.07 3.45
C ALA A 30 -22.86 -40.83 2.55
N TRP A 31 -22.93 -40.48 1.25
CA TRP A 31 -23.79 -41.16 0.28
C TRP A 31 -23.23 -42.52 -0.18
N THR A 32 -21.92 -42.64 -0.32
CA THR A 32 -21.28 -43.84 -0.87
C THR A 32 -21.08 -44.96 0.18
N ILE A 33 -21.02 -44.60 1.46
CA ILE A 33 -20.81 -45.57 2.53
C ILE A 33 -22.15 -45.93 3.19
N THR A 34 -22.67 -47.11 2.81
CA THR A 34 -23.83 -47.75 3.47
C THR A 34 -23.53 -48.04 4.95
N TYR A 35 -24.02 -47.25 5.76
CA TYR A 35 -24.47 -47.23 7.16
C TYR A 35 -23.99 -48.24 8.22
N LYS A 36 -22.93 -49.02 8.13
CA LYS A 36 -22.69 -50.01 9.21
C LYS A 36 -21.29 -50.20 9.76
N SER A 37 -20.30 -49.35 9.37
CA SER A 37 -18.96 -49.53 9.91
C SER A 37 -18.40 -48.26 10.53
N TYR A 38 -18.05 -48.30 11.82
CA TYR A 38 -17.32 -47.25 12.53
C TYR A 38 -16.01 -46.87 11.81
N LEU A 39 -15.35 -47.86 11.19
CA LEU A 39 -14.17 -47.67 10.36
C LEU A 39 -14.43 -46.75 9.16
N GLY A 40 -15.58 -46.88 8.51
CA GLY A 40 -15.95 -46.00 7.37
C GLY A 40 -16.10 -44.53 7.81
N SER A 41 -16.67 -44.30 9.00
CA SER A 41 -16.79 -42.92 9.52
C SER A 41 -15.43 -42.27 9.81
N CYS A 42 -14.49 -43.02 10.38
CA CYS A 42 -13.12 -42.53 10.62
C CYS A 42 -12.39 -42.17 9.33
N PHE A 43 -12.51 -42.99 8.27
CA PHE A 43 -11.96 -42.71 6.96
C PHE A 43 -12.59 -41.47 6.30
N GLY A 44 -13.91 -41.28 6.47
CA GLY A 44 -14.62 -40.08 5.98
C GLY A 44 -14.10 -38.79 6.59
N ILE A 45 -13.92 -38.77 7.91
CA ILE A 45 -13.38 -37.61 8.62
C ILE A 45 -11.95 -37.33 8.14
N ALA A 46 -11.11 -38.35 8.04
CA ALA A 46 -9.72 -38.19 7.55
C ALA A 46 -9.70 -37.64 6.12
N ALA A 47 -10.57 -38.13 5.23
CA ALA A 47 -10.67 -37.63 3.85
C ALA A 47 -11.12 -36.16 3.79
N CYS A 48 -12.08 -35.73 4.62
CA CYS A 48 -12.52 -34.35 4.72
C CYS A 48 -11.39 -33.43 5.22
N LEU A 49 -10.65 -33.83 6.24
CA LEU A 49 -9.51 -33.08 6.76
C LEU A 49 -8.40 -32.95 5.73
N LEU A 50 -8.11 -34.00 5.00
CA LEU A 50 -7.09 -34.02 3.94
C LEU A 50 -7.51 -33.14 2.77
N ALA A 51 -8.76 -33.20 2.33
CA ALA A 51 -9.32 -32.34 1.30
C ALA A 51 -9.29 -30.86 1.71
N PHE A 52 -9.60 -30.56 2.97
CA PHE A 52 -9.50 -29.21 3.52
C PHE A 52 -8.05 -28.71 3.52
N TYR A 53 -7.11 -29.51 3.99
CA TYR A 53 -5.70 -29.14 4.05
C TYR A 53 -5.11 -28.89 2.66
N VAL A 54 -5.39 -29.79 1.70
CA VAL A 54 -4.94 -29.67 0.32
C VAL A 54 -5.57 -28.44 -0.35
N SER A 55 -6.88 -28.24 -0.19
CA SER A 55 -7.55 -27.07 -0.81
C SER A 55 -7.09 -25.76 -0.20
N LYS A 56 -6.75 -25.71 1.07
CA LYS A 56 -6.19 -24.50 1.71
C LYS A 56 -4.80 -24.15 1.16
N LYS A 57 -4.03 -25.14 0.70
CA LYS A 57 -2.76 -24.90 0.02
C LYS A 57 -2.93 -24.27 -1.37
N PHE A 58 -3.98 -24.65 -2.10
CA PHE A 58 -4.29 -24.09 -3.43
C PHE A 58 -5.07 -22.76 -3.37
N PHE A 59 -5.85 -22.56 -2.32
CA PHE A 59 -6.63 -21.35 -2.08
C PHE A 59 -6.21 -20.68 -0.75
N PRO A 60 -5.00 -20.13 -0.70
CA PRO A 60 -4.52 -19.47 0.52
C PRO A 60 -5.40 -18.26 0.86
N ASP A 61 -5.53 -18.00 2.16
CA ASP A 61 -6.22 -16.82 2.65
C ASP A 61 -5.54 -15.56 2.09
N LYS A 62 -6.30 -14.71 1.42
CA LYS A 62 -5.77 -13.44 0.91
C LYS A 62 -5.76 -12.43 2.06
N LEU A 63 -4.58 -11.88 2.33
CA LEU A 63 -4.46 -10.66 3.12
C LEU A 63 -5.13 -9.52 2.33
N VAL A 64 -6.34 -9.15 2.70
CA VAL A 64 -6.96 -7.94 2.17
C VAL A 64 -6.33 -6.78 2.92
N SER A 65 -5.32 -6.19 2.32
CA SER A 65 -4.86 -4.87 2.73
C SER A 65 -5.99 -3.89 2.40
N TYR A 66 -6.71 -3.40 3.41
CA TYR A 66 -7.56 -2.24 3.21
C TYR A 66 -6.63 -1.08 2.89
N SER A 67 -6.68 -0.57 1.67
CA SER A 67 -6.00 0.67 1.36
C SER A 67 -6.61 1.76 2.23
N LEU A 68 -5.81 2.37 3.09
CA LEU A 68 -6.19 3.58 3.79
C LEU A 68 -6.54 4.65 2.75
N SER A 69 -7.53 5.50 3.05
CA SER A 69 -7.80 6.66 2.21
C SER A 69 -6.61 7.61 2.25
N TRP A 70 -6.45 8.45 1.24
CA TRP A 70 -5.41 9.48 1.24
C TRP A 70 -5.53 10.40 2.45
N ASP A 71 -6.76 10.78 2.82
CA ASP A 71 -7.02 11.64 3.96
C ASP A 71 -6.59 11.01 5.28
N GLU A 72 -6.85 9.70 5.47
CA GLU A 72 -6.40 8.97 6.65
C GLU A 72 -4.87 8.88 6.73
N LEU A 73 -4.19 8.63 5.59
CA LEU A 73 -2.73 8.56 5.54
C LEU A 73 -2.08 9.91 5.86
N LEU A 74 -2.54 10.99 5.23
CA LEU A 74 -2.03 12.33 5.43
C LEU A 74 -2.33 12.84 6.86
N HIS A 75 -3.51 12.57 7.38
CA HIS A 75 -3.85 12.92 8.77
C HIS A 75 -2.91 12.22 9.78
N ASN A 76 -2.66 10.93 9.60
CA ASN A 76 -1.76 10.16 10.46
C ASN A 76 -0.32 10.67 10.39
N LEU A 77 0.17 11.00 9.20
CA LEU A 77 1.51 11.57 9.02
C LEU A 77 1.66 12.92 9.72
N LYS A 78 0.68 13.83 9.57
CA LYS A 78 0.67 15.13 10.24
C LYS A 78 0.66 14.97 11.75
N PHE A 79 -0.20 14.10 12.28
CA PHE A 79 -0.26 13.83 13.71
C PHE A 79 1.06 13.30 14.28
N LEU A 80 1.69 12.34 13.58
CA LEU A 80 2.97 11.78 14.00
C LEU A 80 4.10 12.82 13.92
N LYS A 81 4.13 13.65 12.86
CA LYS A 81 5.08 14.76 12.75
C LYS A 81 5.04 15.68 13.95
N ASP A 82 3.83 16.04 14.41
CA ASP A 82 3.67 16.94 15.58
C ASP A 82 4.15 16.31 16.88
N SER A 83 4.15 14.98 16.97
CA SER A 83 4.64 14.22 18.11
C SER A 83 6.17 14.09 18.17
N ILE A 84 6.88 14.41 17.08
CA ILE A 84 8.33 14.29 16.97
C ILE A 84 8.99 15.59 17.44
N ARG A 85 10.07 15.45 18.23
CA ARG A 85 10.83 16.58 18.78
C ARG A 85 12.06 16.96 17.96
N ASP A 86 12.52 16.04 17.13
CA ASP A 86 13.70 16.20 16.28
C ASP A 86 13.39 17.11 15.09
N THR A 87 14.09 18.25 14.99
CA THR A 87 13.83 19.30 13.98
C THR A 87 14.17 18.81 12.57
N GLU A 88 15.32 18.13 12.38
CA GLU A 88 15.74 17.62 11.08
C GLU A 88 14.76 16.58 10.54
N LEU A 89 14.30 15.71 11.44
CA LEU A 89 13.29 14.71 11.11
C LEU A 89 11.94 15.36 10.76
N LYS A 90 11.57 16.42 11.45
CA LYS A 90 10.36 17.20 11.17
C LYS A 90 10.37 17.82 9.80
N GLU A 91 11.48 18.45 9.40
CA GLU A 91 11.65 19.04 8.08
C GLU A 91 11.55 18.01 6.96
N SER A 92 12.19 16.85 7.14
CA SER A 92 12.08 15.74 6.18
C SER A 92 10.65 15.23 6.04
N LEU A 93 9.91 15.14 7.15
CA LEU A 93 8.50 14.73 7.13
C LEU A 93 7.59 15.79 6.52
N GLU A 94 7.87 17.08 6.72
CA GLU A 94 7.13 18.17 6.05
C GLU A 94 7.25 18.08 4.54
N SER A 95 8.46 17.83 4.04
CA SER A 95 8.67 17.60 2.61
C SER A 95 7.88 16.39 2.10
N ILE A 96 7.93 15.24 2.79
CA ILE A 96 7.16 14.05 2.40
C ILE A 96 5.65 14.33 2.40
N ILE A 97 5.15 15.05 3.39
CA ILE A 97 3.73 15.41 3.50
C ILE A 97 3.34 16.32 2.34
N ALA A 98 4.14 17.35 2.05
CA ALA A 98 3.88 18.27 0.95
C ALA A 98 3.84 17.56 -0.40
N ASP A 99 4.83 16.69 -0.70
CA ASP A 99 4.85 15.89 -1.92
C ASP A 99 3.64 14.94 -1.99
N SER A 100 3.28 14.31 -0.85
CA SER A 100 2.12 13.40 -0.78
C SER A 100 0.79 14.13 -0.99
N GLU A 101 0.65 15.37 -0.50
CA GLU A 101 -0.51 16.22 -0.74
C GLU A 101 -0.61 16.64 -2.20
N ALA A 102 0.53 16.99 -2.83
CA ALA A 102 0.58 17.30 -4.25
C ALA A 102 0.19 16.09 -5.11
N ILE A 103 0.72 14.89 -4.79
CA ILE A 103 0.33 13.63 -5.43
C ILE A 103 -1.18 13.38 -5.28
N TYR A 104 -1.71 13.52 -4.07
CA TYR A 104 -3.14 13.33 -3.80
C TYR A 104 -4.02 14.30 -4.60
N LYS A 105 -3.63 15.58 -4.63
CA LYS A 105 -4.34 16.60 -5.42
C LYS A 105 -4.35 16.24 -6.90
N GLU A 106 -3.22 15.82 -7.44
CA GLU A 106 -3.06 15.44 -8.84
C GLU A 106 -3.93 14.21 -9.19
N VAL A 107 -3.90 13.17 -8.37
CA VAL A 107 -4.72 11.97 -8.55
C VAL A 107 -6.21 12.26 -8.40
N SER A 108 -6.58 13.24 -7.56
CA SER A 108 -7.98 13.66 -7.40
C SER A 108 -8.51 14.38 -8.65
N LEU A 109 -7.65 15.10 -9.36
CA LEU A 109 -7.98 15.75 -10.64
C LEU A 109 -7.97 14.76 -11.81
N TYR A 110 -7.06 13.78 -11.77
CA TYR A 110 -6.81 12.80 -12.84
C TYR A 110 -6.81 11.37 -12.27
N PRO A 111 -8.00 10.77 -12.02
CA PRO A 111 -8.11 9.46 -11.36
C PRO A 111 -7.39 8.31 -12.10
N GLU A 112 -7.17 8.44 -13.41
CA GLU A 112 -6.43 7.46 -14.22
C GLU A 112 -4.96 7.34 -13.78
N LYS A 113 -4.40 8.38 -13.13
CA LYS A 113 -3.04 8.38 -12.59
C LYS A 113 -2.91 7.57 -11.28
N GLU A 114 -4.02 7.21 -10.62
CA GLU A 114 -3.98 6.50 -9.32
C GLU A 114 -3.23 5.16 -9.40
N SER A 115 -3.32 4.47 -10.52
CA SER A 115 -2.61 3.20 -10.72
C SER A 115 -1.09 3.34 -10.63
N ARG A 116 -0.54 4.49 -11.04
CA ARG A 116 0.90 4.78 -11.04
C ARG A 116 1.45 4.93 -9.62
N VAL A 117 0.69 5.58 -8.76
CA VAL A 117 1.07 5.86 -7.36
C VAL A 117 0.53 4.84 -6.37
N SER A 118 -0.11 3.78 -6.85
CA SER A 118 -0.76 2.78 -5.99
C SER A 118 0.21 2.10 -5.02
N ARG A 119 1.47 1.88 -5.41
CA ARG A 119 2.51 1.35 -4.54
C ARG A 119 2.91 2.34 -3.46
N PHE A 120 3.05 3.61 -3.81
CA PHE A 120 3.35 4.67 -2.86
C PHE A 120 2.26 4.79 -1.81
N LYS A 121 0.99 4.89 -2.24
CA LYS A 121 -0.19 4.97 -1.37
C LYS A 121 -0.37 3.74 -0.48
N ASN A 122 -0.31 2.53 -1.05
CA ASN A 122 -0.74 1.30 -0.38
C ASN A 122 0.38 0.56 0.36
N SER A 123 1.64 0.90 0.10
CA SER A 123 2.80 0.25 0.73
C SER A 123 3.71 1.26 1.41
N ASN A 124 4.24 2.23 0.67
CA ASN A 124 5.29 3.11 1.17
C ASN A 124 4.79 4.02 2.32
N LEU A 125 3.65 4.70 2.16
CA LEU A 125 3.10 5.57 3.20
C LEU A 125 2.66 4.80 4.46
N PRO A 126 1.94 3.67 4.39
CA PRO A 126 1.63 2.86 5.57
C PRO A 126 2.86 2.33 6.30
N ASP A 127 3.92 1.95 5.58
CA ASP A 127 5.15 1.48 6.21
C ASP A 127 5.91 2.64 6.87
N LEU A 128 5.91 3.83 6.28
CA LEU A 128 6.43 5.03 6.91
C LEU A 128 5.69 5.34 8.23
N ILE A 129 4.37 5.30 8.24
CA ILE A 129 3.56 5.51 9.45
C ILE A 129 3.96 4.54 10.55
N LYS A 130 4.08 3.23 10.25
CA LYS A 130 4.50 2.21 11.24
C LYS A 130 5.90 2.50 11.82
N ILE A 131 6.82 2.94 10.96
CA ILE A 131 8.19 3.27 11.39
C ILE A 131 8.21 4.50 12.28
N LEU A 132 7.40 5.52 11.96
CA LEU A 132 7.24 6.71 12.78
C LEU A 132 6.60 6.40 14.14
N GLU A 133 5.56 5.55 14.19
CA GLU A 133 4.98 5.06 15.44
C GLU A 133 6.04 4.35 16.29
N ARG A 134 6.88 3.54 15.66
CA ARG A 134 7.99 2.88 16.34
C ARG A 134 9.00 3.90 16.88
N TYR A 135 9.34 4.93 16.09
CA TYR A 135 10.25 6.00 16.53
C TYR A 135 9.72 6.74 17.75
N THR A 136 8.44 7.13 17.76
CA THR A 136 7.81 7.84 18.87
C THR A 136 7.67 6.98 20.13
N SER A 137 7.61 5.65 19.98
CA SER A 137 7.55 4.69 21.08
C SER A 137 8.92 4.33 21.68
N LEU A 138 10.03 4.74 21.05
CA LEU A 138 11.37 4.46 21.58
C LEU A 138 11.61 5.21 22.88
N PRO A 139 12.18 4.55 23.90
CA PRO A 139 12.54 5.20 25.15
C PRO A 139 13.59 6.29 24.92
N SER A 140 13.56 7.32 25.77
CA SER A 140 14.51 8.45 25.72
C SER A 140 15.94 8.06 26.16
N SER A 141 16.17 6.81 26.58
CA SER A 141 17.48 6.31 26.96
C SER A 141 18.45 6.28 25.78
N ASN A 142 19.71 6.61 26.04
CA ASN A 142 20.74 6.75 25.02
C ASN A 142 21.64 5.49 24.96
N THR A 143 21.04 4.29 25.08
CA THR A 143 21.78 3.03 24.88
C THR A 143 22.23 2.90 23.43
N HIS A 144 23.40 2.31 23.21
CA HIS A 144 24.00 2.13 21.87
C HIS A 144 23.01 1.52 20.85
N ASN A 145 22.21 0.56 21.28
CA ASN A 145 21.20 -0.08 20.42
C ASN A 145 20.07 0.88 20.01
N ILE A 146 19.62 1.75 20.92
CA ILE A 146 18.57 2.73 20.64
C ILE A 146 19.08 3.80 19.67
N ALA A 147 20.32 4.27 19.87
CA ALA A 147 20.96 5.20 18.95
C ALA A 147 21.11 4.63 17.53
N SER A 148 21.50 3.35 17.41
CA SER A 148 21.58 2.66 16.13
C SER A 148 20.22 2.53 15.44
N ILE A 149 19.15 2.19 16.20
CA ILE A 149 17.79 2.10 15.65
C ILE A 149 17.32 3.48 15.17
N LYS A 150 17.52 4.54 15.95
CA LYS A 150 17.17 5.90 15.54
C LYS A 150 17.88 6.31 14.25
N LYS A 151 19.17 6.02 14.12
CA LYS A 151 19.94 6.30 12.90
C LYS A 151 19.36 5.58 11.67
N GLN A 152 19.00 4.30 11.81
CA GLN A 152 18.37 3.53 10.72
C GLN A 152 17.01 4.13 10.32
N ILE A 153 16.22 4.57 11.29
CA ILE A 153 14.92 5.21 11.02
C ILE A 153 15.11 6.53 10.26
N ILE A 154 16.07 7.37 10.66
CA ILE A 154 16.39 8.62 9.96
C ILE A 154 16.79 8.32 8.51
N GLN A 155 17.67 7.36 8.29
CA GLN A 155 18.07 6.94 6.92
C GLN A 155 16.88 6.47 6.09
N TYR A 156 15.95 5.71 6.71
CA TYR A 156 14.74 5.28 6.03
C TYR A 156 13.86 6.49 5.63
N ILE A 157 13.67 7.46 6.51
CA ILE A 157 12.87 8.66 6.23
C ILE A 157 13.50 9.50 5.12
N THR A 158 14.82 9.68 5.12
CA THR A 158 15.53 10.36 4.02
C THR A 158 15.34 9.63 2.68
N THR A 159 15.32 8.30 2.71
CA THR A 159 15.02 7.50 1.51
C THR A 159 13.57 7.69 1.06
N MET A 160 12.64 7.72 1.99
CA MET A 160 11.21 7.95 1.70
C MET A 160 10.96 9.34 1.12
N GLN A 161 11.68 10.37 1.59
CA GLN A 161 11.63 11.71 1.02
C GLN A 161 12.00 11.70 -0.48
N LYS A 162 13.10 11.02 -0.83
CA LYS A 162 13.48 10.86 -2.25
C LYS A 162 12.43 10.13 -3.07
N ILE A 163 11.84 9.08 -2.49
CA ILE A 163 10.78 8.31 -3.16
C ILE A 163 9.56 9.21 -3.40
N ALA A 164 9.12 10.00 -2.42
CA ALA A 164 7.98 10.88 -2.56
C ALA A 164 8.19 11.91 -3.69
N SER A 165 9.35 12.58 -3.71
CA SER A 165 9.70 13.52 -4.78
C SER A 165 9.78 12.84 -6.15
N GLN A 166 10.34 11.63 -6.24
CA GLN A 166 10.41 10.88 -7.50
C GLN A 166 9.02 10.45 -8.02
N GLU A 167 8.11 10.06 -7.13
CA GLU A 167 6.73 9.71 -7.52
C GLU A 167 5.99 10.95 -8.01
N LEU A 168 6.18 12.11 -7.37
CA LEU A 168 5.62 13.38 -7.79
C LEU A 168 6.16 13.78 -9.18
N ASP A 169 7.47 13.76 -9.38
CA ASP A 169 8.10 14.08 -10.67
C ASP A 169 7.61 13.13 -11.78
N ALA A 170 7.42 11.84 -11.46
CA ALA A 170 6.94 10.86 -12.41
C ALA A 170 5.50 11.12 -12.88
N LEU A 171 4.67 11.76 -12.04
CA LEU A 171 3.31 12.15 -12.43
C LEU A 171 3.29 13.27 -13.47
N TYR A 172 4.25 14.23 -13.40
CA TYR A 172 4.33 15.38 -14.30
C TYR A 172 5.18 15.14 -15.54
N ARG A 173 6.05 14.13 -15.54
CA ARG A 173 6.98 13.88 -16.68
C ARG A 173 6.29 13.72 -18.03
N ASN A 174 5.10 13.12 -18.06
CA ASN A 174 4.37 12.95 -19.31
C ASN A 174 3.70 14.25 -19.78
N GLU A 175 3.42 15.17 -18.90
CA GLU A 175 2.88 16.50 -19.23
C GLU A 175 3.94 17.38 -19.86
N ASP A 176 5.18 17.34 -19.35
CA ASP A 176 6.32 18.05 -19.96
C ASP A 176 6.54 17.60 -21.39
N ILE A 177 6.51 16.29 -21.64
CA ILE A 177 6.66 15.76 -23.01
C ILE A 177 5.52 16.20 -23.91
N SER A 178 4.28 16.21 -23.42
CA SER A 178 3.10 16.66 -24.17
C SER A 178 3.21 18.15 -24.52
N LEU A 179 3.54 18.99 -23.54
CA LEU A 179 3.72 20.43 -23.73
C LEU A 179 4.88 20.75 -24.69
N GLU A 180 5.98 20.00 -24.62
CA GLU A 180 7.10 20.17 -25.56
C GLU A 180 6.69 19.85 -27.00
N VAL A 181 5.91 18.79 -27.21
CA VAL A 181 5.37 18.42 -28.52
C VAL A 181 4.39 19.48 -29.03
N GLU A 182 3.48 19.94 -28.18
CA GLU A 182 2.51 20.99 -28.54
C GLU A 182 3.22 22.31 -28.89
N ASN A 183 4.21 22.71 -28.12
CA ASN A 183 5.01 23.90 -28.41
C ASN A 183 5.77 23.79 -29.73
N LYS A 184 6.32 22.61 -30.06
CA LYS A 184 6.94 22.38 -31.38
C LYS A 184 5.95 22.48 -32.53
N VAL A 185 4.74 21.94 -32.34
CA VAL A 185 3.67 22.01 -33.35
C VAL A 185 3.25 23.48 -33.56
N LEU A 186 3.05 24.25 -32.48
CA LEU A 186 2.72 25.67 -32.54
C LEU A 186 3.81 26.48 -33.22
N ALA A 187 5.07 26.26 -32.87
CA ALA A 187 6.21 26.91 -33.53
C ALA A 187 6.26 26.65 -35.03
N ASN A 188 6.08 25.40 -35.45
CA ASN A 188 6.01 25.02 -36.86
C ASN A 188 4.81 25.62 -37.60
N MET A 189 3.66 25.79 -36.94
CA MET A 189 2.50 26.45 -37.50
C MET A 189 2.74 27.94 -37.72
N LEU A 190 3.36 28.62 -36.76
CA LEU A 190 3.71 30.02 -36.85
C LEU A 190 4.68 30.26 -38.00
N GLU A 191 5.74 29.46 -38.12
CA GLU A 191 6.72 29.56 -39.20
C GLU A 191 6.07 29.39 -40.60
N LYS A 192 5.14 28.43 -40.74
CA LYS A 192 4.39 28.27 -41.99
C LYS A 192 3.48 29.44 -42.28
N THR A 193 2.88 30.04 -41.28
CA THR A 193 1.99 31.19 -41.44
C THR A 193 2.79 32.41 -41.87
N ASP A 194 3.96 32.64 -41.31
CA ASP A 194 4.87 33.74 -41.69
C ASP A 194 5.37 33.56 -43.13
N MET A 195 5.67 32.34 -43.57
CA MET A 195 6.03 32.07 -44.98
C MET A 195 4.86 32.33 -45.95
N LEU A 196 3.60 32.16 -45.52
CA LEU A 196 2.45 32.40 -46.38
C LEU A 196 2.05 33.89 -46.45
N LEU A 197 2.38 34.67 -45.43
CA LEU A 197 2.03 36.10 -45.34
C LEU A 197 3.16 37.03 -45.85
N GLY A 198 4.39 36.52 -46.01
CA GLY A 198 5.57 37.25 -46.42
C GLY A 198 5.95 37.10 -47.88
N GLY A 199 5.11 36.48 -48.74
CA GLY A 199 5.34 36.27 -50.15
C GLY A 199 4.62 37.28 -51.08
#